data_0bf60fcd78460a006c46be2c8fe2b9e9
#
_entry.id   0bf60fcd78460a006c46be2c8fe2b9e9
#
_cell.length_a   1.000
_cell.length_b   1.000
_cell.length_c   1.000
_cell.angle_alpha   90.00
_cell.angle_beta   90.00
_cell.angle_gamma   90.00
#
_symmetry.space_group_name_H-M   'P 1'
#
loop_
_entity.id
_entity.type
_entity.pdbx_description
1 polymer ?
#
loop_
_entity_poly.entity_id
_entity_poly.type
_entity_poly.pdbx_seq_one_letter_code
_entity_poly.pdbx_strand_id
1 'polypeptide(L)'
;MALTPKDLKDYQKECILHVLYHKDSMLWLQMGLGKTIVALTAIVDRMRAGQVKKTIIFGPLRVIESVWETEARKWSHTKHLRFSILRGDREKRTRALFRNADIFLVNYEMMNWLAETLNHYYISQDKAIPYEAVIYDEISKLKNSTALRIQGGTRDRKDKIGKHHSIKVIGWRKMIDSFNYRIGLTGTPASNGYMDLHGQYLAVDGGERLGKYITHFRDSFFTKGYNGWTYAINDTDRQWIERKISDITKKMDAKDYLDVPPVKVTNLLVELPIAVRKAYIEVEKNMFTELD
;
A
#
# COMPACT_ATOMS: atom_id res chain seq x y z
N MET A 1 -27.46 -13.55 9.77
CA MET A 1 -27.57 -13.72 8.30
C MET A 1 -26.31 -13.20 7.65
N ALA A 2 -25.84 -13.81 6.54
CA ALA A 2 -24.70 -13.27 5.78
C ALA A 2 -25.16 -12.04 4.98
N LEU A 3 -24.32 -11.01 4.93
CA LEU A 3 -24.56 -9.84 4.09
C LEU A 3 -24.55 -10.23 2.60
N THR A 4 -25.30 -9.53 1.79
CA THR A 4 -25.46 -9.77 0.35
C THR A 4 -24.97 -8.54 -0.44
N PRO A 5 -24.77 -8.63 -1.76
CA PRO A 5 -24.46 -7.46 -2.58
C PRO A 5 -25.49 -6.31 -2.47
N LYS A 6 -26.73 -6.62 -2.08
CA LYS A 6 -27.78 -5.61 -1.87
C LYS A 6 -27.52 -4.72 -0.64
N ASP A 7 -26.75 -5.23 0.34
CA ASP A 7 -26.40 -4.52 1.56
C ASP A 7 -25.23 -3.54 1.37
N LEU A 8 -24.60 -3.55 0.19
CA LEU A 8 -23.59 -2.55 -0.17
C LEU A 8 -24.21 -1.16 -0.26
N LYS A 9 -23.55 -0.19 0.36
CA LYS A 9 -23.93 1.23 0.25
C LYS A 9 -23.69 1.75 -1.16
N ASP A 10 -24.42 2.78 -1.57
CA ASP A 10 -24.33 3.30 -2.94
C ASP A 10 -22.93 3.83 -3.28
N TYR A 11 -22.28 4.53 -2.34
CA TYR A 11 -20.90 4.96 -2.53
C TYR A 11 -19.92 3.77 -2.69
N GLN A 12 -20.19 2.62 -2.05
CA GLN A 12 -19.39 1.41 -2.23
C GLN A 12 -19.58 0.83 -3.63
N LYS A 13 -20.81 0.83 -4.14
CA LYS A 13 -21.13 0.42 -5.52
C LYS A 13 -20.43 1.32 -6.54
N GLU A 14 -20.41 2.63 -6.33
CA GLU A 14 -19.66 3.57 -7.16
C GLU A 14 -18.14 3.28 -7.16
N CYS A 15 -17.57 2.99 -6.00
CA CYS A 15 -16.15 2.60 -5.89
C CYS A 15 -15.87 1.28 -6.60
N ILE A 16 -16.77 0.30 -6.51
CA ILE A 16 -16.65 -0.98 -7.21
C ILE A 16 -16.68 -0.74 -8.73
N LEU A 17 -17.63 0.04 -9.23
CA LEU A 17 -17.69 0.40 -10.65
C LEU A 17 -16.42 1.11 -11.10
N HIS A 18 -15.90 2.07 -10.32
CA HIS A 18 -14.64 2.73 -10.64
C HIS A 18 -13.50 1.72 -10.80
N VAL A 19 -13.35 0.75 -9.89
CA VAL A 19 -12.34 -0.31 -9.99
C VAL A 19 -12.58 -1.20 -11.20
N LEU A 20 -13.82 -1.50 -11.56
CA LEU A 20 -14.16 -2.35 -12.72
C LEU A 20 -13.91 -1.65 -14.06
N TYR A 21 -14.06 -0.34 -14.15
CA TYR A 21 -13.81 0.42 -15.37
C TYR A 21 -12.33 0.68 -15.65
N HIS A 22 -11.46 0.64 -14.63
CA HIS A 22 -10.05 0.96 -14.76
C HIS A 22 -9.17 -0.27 -14.49
N LYS A 23 -8.12 -0.46 -15.28
CA LYS A 23 -7.09 -1.48 -15.00
C LYS A 23 -6.25 -1.08 -13.78
N ASP A 24 -6.00 0.23 -13.66
CA ASP A 24 -5.27 0.87 -12.58
C ASP A 24 -6.23 1.76 -11.80
N SER A 25 -6.35 1.55 -10.50
CA SER A 25 -7.32 2.26 -9.67
C SER A 25 -6.73 2.65 -8.33
N MET A 26 -7.04 3.86 -7.89
CA MET A 26 -6.69 4.34 -6.57
C MET A 26 -7.96 4.72 -5.81
N LEU A 27 -8.17 4.12 -4.65
CA LEU A 27 -9.29 4.42 -3.78
C LEU A 27 -8.80 5.15 -2.52
N TRP A 28 -9.11 6.43 -2.43
CA TRP A 28 -8.90 7.26 -1.26
C TRP A 28 -10.16 7.24 -0.39
N LEU A 29 -10.32 6.16 0.36
CA LEU A 29 -11.46 5.94 1.24
C LEU A 29 -11.01 6.03 2.69
N GLN A 30 -11.61 6.93 3.45
CA GLN A 30 -11.34 7.04 4.89
C GLN A 30 -11.69 5.74 5.64
N MET A 31 -11.21 5.63 6.87
CA MET A 31 -11.50 4.47 7.73
C MET A 31 -13.01 4.28 7.90
N GLY A 32 -13.47 3.03 7.94
CA GLY A 32 -14.91 2.71 8.09
C GLY A 32 -15.70 2.67 6.78
N LEU A 33 -15.21 3.18 5.66
CA LEU A 33 -15.92 3.18 4.38
C LEU A 33 -15.92 1.83 3.64
N GLY A 34 -15.34 0.77 4.23
CA GLY A 34 -15.42 -0.58 3.68
C GLY A 34 -14.48 -0.85 2.49
N LYS A 35 -13.26 -0.31 2.49
CA LYS A 35 -12.24 -0.56 1.44
C LYS A 35 -12.10 -2.04 1.09
N THR A 36 -12.06 -2.89 2.11
CA THR A 36 -11.84 -4.33 1.95
C THR A 36 -12.96 -5.00 1.15
N ILE A 37 -14.23 -4.74 1.51
CA ILE A 37 -15.35 -5.35 0.78
C ILE A 37 -15.50 -4.77 -0.63
N VAL A 38 -15.23 -3.49 -0.84
CA VAL A 38 -15.22 -2.87 -2.18
C VAL A 38 -14.22 -3.60 -3.08
N ALA A 39 -12.99 -3.77 -2.61
CA ALA A 39 -11.95 -4.44 -3.38
C ALA A 39 -12.27 -5.93 -3.60
N LEU A 40 -12.74 -6.65 -2.57
CA LEU A 40 -13.15 -8.07 -2.70
C LEU A 40 -14.28 -8.25 -3.70
N THR A 41 -15.29 -7.37 -3.67
CA THR A 41 -16.42 -7.44 -4.60
C THR A 41 -15.96 -7.22 -6.03
N ALA A 42 -15.14 -6.20 -6.28
CA ALA A 42 -14.59 -5.94 -7.61
C ALA A 42 -13.76 -7.13 -8.14
N ILE A 43 -12.96 -7.77 -7.29
CA ILE A 43 -12.19 -8.97 -7.68
C ILE A 43 -13.11 -10.15 -7.97
N VAL A 44 -14.15 -10.40 -7.17
CA VAL A 44 -15.11 -11.48 -7.43
C VAL A 44 -15.83 -11.25 -8.76
N ASP A 45 -16.21 -10.02 -9.08
CA ASP A 45 -16.87 -9.72 -10.34
C ASP A 45 -15.93 -9.92 -11.54
N ARG A 46 -14.64 -9.56 -11.43
CA ARG A 46 -13.62 -9.87 -12.43
C ARG A 46 -13.38 -11.38 -12.55
N MET A 47 -13.42 -12.13 -11.45
CA MET A 47 -13.32 -13.58 -11.46
C MET A 47 -14.50 -14.22 -12.20
N ARG A 48 -15.72 -13.76 -11.96
CA ARG A 48 -16.92 -14.19 -12.66
C ARG A 48 -16.87 -13.90 -14.15
N ALA A 49 -16.28 -12.78 -14.52
CA ALA A 49 -16.05 -12.38 -15.91
C ALA A 49 -14.86 -13.14 -16.57
N GLY A 50 -14.17 -14.03 -15.85
CA GLY A 50 -13.01 -14.77 -16.35
C GLY A 50 -11.74 -13.94 -16.54
N GLN A 51 -11.72 -12.69 -16.02
CA GLN A 51 -10.62 -11.74 -16.21
C GLN A 51 -9.51 -11.94 -15.17
N VAL A 52 -9.82 -12.46 -14.00
CA VAL A 52 -8.91 -12.71 -12.88
C VAL A 52 -9.13 -14.12 -12.36
N LYS A 53 -8.04 -14.84 -12.10
CA LYS A 53 -8.04 -16.14 -11.43
C LYS A 53 -7.42 -16.05 -10.05
N LYS A 54 -6.33 -15.30 -9.94
CA LYS A 54 -5.56 -15.15 -8.69
C LYS A 54 -5.19 -13.70 -8.44
N THR A 55 -5.28 -13.30 -7.19
CA THR A 55 -4.96 -11.94 -6.74
C THR A 55 -3.93 -11.95 -5.63
N ILE A 56 -2.91 -11.10 -5.71
CA ILE A 56 -1.98 -10.81 -4.62
C ILE A 56 -2.48 -9.56 -3.88
N ILE A 57 -2.51 -9.60 -2.55
CA ILE A 57 -2.84 -8.45 -1.72
C ILE A 57 -1.69 -8.16 -0.77
N PHE A 58 -1.10 -6.98 -0.91
CA PHE A 58 -0.15 -6.44 0.05
C PHE A 58 -0.90 -5.66 1.12
N GLY A 59 -0.48 -5.82 2.37
CA GLY A 59 -1.04 -5.06 3.49
C GLY A 59 -0.15 -5.08 4.74
N PRO A 60 -0.50 -4.30 5.76
CA PRO A 60 0.11 -4.40 7.08
C PRO A 60 -0.11 -5.81 7.67
N LEU A 61 0.89 -6.32 8.40
CA LEU A 61 0.89 -7.71 8.88
C LEU A 61 -0.41 -8.10 9.60
N ARG A 62 -0.86 -7.28 10.54
CA ARG A 62 -2.10 -7.55 11.30
C ARG A 62 -3.34 -7.59 10.41
N VAL A 63 -3.37 -6.76 9.38
CA VAL A 63 -4.52 -6.65 8.46
C VAL A 63 -4.60 -7.89 7.56
N ILE A 64 -3.47 -8.34 7.00
CA ILE A 64 -3.44 -9.55 6.16
C ILE A 64 -3.74 -10.83 6.95
N GLU A 65 -3.48 -10.84 8.26
CA GLU A 65 -3.71 -12.03 9.11
C GLU A 65 -5.16 -12.17 9.58
N SER A 66 -5.90 -11.09 9.70
CA SER A 66 -7.21 -11.13 10.37
C SER A 66 -8.34 -10.43 9.63
N VAL A 67 -8.07 -9.40 8.82
CA VAL A 67 -9.15 -8.56 8.29
C VAL A 67 -9.73 -9.12 6.98
N TRP A 68 -8.89 -9.44 6.01
CA TRP A 68 -9.32 -9.77 4.65
C TRP A 68 -10.21 -11.03 4.60
N GLU A 69 -9.76 -12.13 5.20
CA GLU A 69 -10.54 -13.36 5.23
C GLU A 69 -11.79 -13.21 6.10
N THR A 70 -11.68 -12.58 7.26
CA THR A 70 -12.83 -12.33 8.15
C THR A 70 -13.89 -11.49 7.46
N GLU A 71 -13.50 -10.44 6.73
CA GLU A 71 -14.45 -9.63 5.97
C GLU A 71 -15.10 -10.43 4.84
N ALA A 72 -14.31 -11.20 4.09
CA ALA A 72 -14.85 -12.05 3.02
C ALA A 72 -15.92 -13.04 3.52
N ARG A 73 -15.76 -13.59 4.73
CA ARG A 73 -16.72 -14.56 5.32
C ARG A 73 -18.07 -13.93 5.68
N LYS A 74 -18.14 -12.61 5.90
CA LYS A 74 -19.40 -11.91 6.23
C LYS A 74 -20.35 -11.82 5.03
N TRP A 75 -19.84 -11.87 3.79
CA TRP A 75 -20.59 -11.58 2.59
C TRP A 75 -20.84 -12.84 1.75
N SER A 76 -22.08 -13.04 1.32
CA SER A 76 -22.52 -14.23 0.58
C SER A 76 -21.75 -14.46 -0.73
N HIS A 77 -21.36 -13.37 -1.41
CA HIS A 77 -20.69 -13.41 -2.70
C HIS A 77 -19.17 -13.53 -2.62
N THR A 78 -18.55 -13.32 -1.45
CA THR A 78 -17.10 -13.42 -1.26
C THR A 78 -16.69 -14.56 -0.34
N LYS A 79 -17.61 -15.16 0.42
CA LYS A 79 -17.34 -16.19 1.44
C LYS A 79 -16.68 -17.46 0.89
N HIS A 80 -16.83 -17.74 -0.41
CA HIS A 80 -16.28 -18.91 -1.08
C HIS A 80 -14.80 -18.77 -1.43
N LEU A 81 -14.23 -17.54 -1.37
CA LEU A 81 -12.84 -17.29 -1.70
C LEU A 81 -11.89 -18.07 -0.78
N ARG A 82 -10.86 -18.64 -1.39
CA ARG A 82 -9.80 -19.38 -0.71
C ARG A 82 -8.59 -18.46 -0.53
N PHE A 83 -8.13 -18.35 0.69
CA PHE A 83 -7.00 -17.50 1.07
C PHE A 83 -5.74 -18.30 1.34
N SER A 84 -4.58 -17.75 0.96
CA SER A 84 -3.26 -18.23 1.34
C SER A 84 -2.42 -17.10 1.90
N ILE A 85 -1.98 -17.22 3.15
CA ILE A 85 -1.14 -16.22 3.81
C ILE A 85 0.33 -16.59 3.61
N LEU A 86 1.10 -15.69 2.99
CA LEU A 86 2.52 -15.89 2.68
C LEU A 86 3.37 -15.49 3.89
N ARG A 87 3.43 -16.35 4.92
CA ARG A 87 4.07 -16.11 6.21
C ARG A 87 5.07 -17.22 6.58
N GLY A 88 5.97 -16.90 7.52
CA GLY A 88 6.95 -17.82 8.06
C GLY A 88 8.31 -17.72 7.37
N ASP A 89 9.09 -18.80 7.43
CA ASP A 89 10.36 -18.92 6.72
C ASP A 89 10.18 -18.96 5.18
N ARG A 90 11.29 -18.92 4.45
CA ARG A 90 11.27 -18.86 2.98
C ARG A 90 10.53 -20.07 2.38
N GLU A 91 10.75 -21.26 2.93
CA GLU A 91 10.17 -22.50 2.41
C GLU A 91 8.65 -22.54 2.63
N LYS A 92 8.20 -22.17 3.83
CA LYS A 92 6.76 -22.09 4.15
C LYS A 92 6.05 -21.09 3.26
N ARG A 93 6.63 -19.90 3.05
CA ARG A 93 6.06 -18.89 2.14
C ARG A 93 6.00 -19.37 0.70
N THR A 94 7.06 -20.03 0.23
CA THR A 94 7.09 -20.59 -1.13
C THR A 94 6.03 -21.66 -1.31
N ARG A 95 5.88 -22.58 -0.36
CA ARG A 95 4.78 -23.57 -0.38
C ARG A 95 3.40 -22.90 -0.36
N ALA A 96 3.23 -21.84 0.44
CA ALA A 96 1.98 -21.10 0.49
C ALA A 96 1.66 -20.38 -0.84
N LEU A 97 2.67 -19.88 -1.56
CA LEU A 97 2.53 -19.22 -2.85
C LEU A 97 1.98 -20.19 -3.93
N PHE A 98 2.31 -21.47 -3.85
CA PHE A 98 1.86 -22.49 -4.80
C PHE A 98 0.60 -23.23 -4.36
N ARG A 99 -0.07 -22.82 -3.28
CA ARG A 99 -1.34 -23.40 -2.87
C ARG A 99 -2.45 -23.12 -3.88
N ASN A 100 -3.44 -23.99 -3.88
CA ASN A 100 -4.68 -23.75 -4.62
C ASN A 100 -5.55 -22.75 -3.85
N ALA A 101 -5.30 -21.47 -4.07
CA ALA A 101 -6.01 -20.35 -3.47
C ALA A 101 -6.33 -19.30 -4.54
N ASP A 102 -7.30 -18.46 -4.25
CA ASP A 102 -7.78 -17.40 -5.11
C ASP A 102 -7.10 -16.07 -4.72
N ILE A 103 -6.87 -15.88 -3.40
CA ILE A 103 -6.30 -14.67 -2.80
C ILE A 103 -5.02 -15.02 -2.03
N PHE A 104 -3.94 -14.30 -2.30
CA PHE A 104 -2.64 -14.46 -1.66
C PHE A 104 -2.30 -13.21 -0.86
N LEU A 105 -2.24 -13.36 0.47
CA LEU A 105 -2.01 -12.25 1.40
C LEU A 105 -0.52 -12.19 1.78
N VAL A 106 0.09 -11.02 1.64
CA VAL A 106 1.52 -10.81 1.90
C VAL A 106 1.78 -9.45 2.52
N ASN A 107 2.68 -9.37 3.50
CA ASN A 107 3.07 -8.09 4.07
C ASN A 107 4.14 -7.37 3.22
N TYR A 108 4.21 -6.05 3.34
CA TYR A 108 5.10 -5.21 2.53
C TYR A 108 6.59 -5.55 2.68
N GLU A 109 7.03 -6.04 3.83
CA GLU A 109 8.41 -6.45 4.09
C GLU A 109 8.84 -7.64 3.22
N MET A 110 7.86 -8.44 2.76
CA MET A 110 8.11 -9.60 1.90
C MET A 110 8.08 -9.26 0.40
N MET A 111 7.90 -8.01 0.03
CA MET A 111 7.76 -7.58 -1.37
C MET A 111 8.98 -7.98 -2.24
N ASN A 112 10.20 -7.77 -1.75
CA ASN A 112 11.40 -8.18 -2.50
C ASN A 112 11.51 -9.69 -2.64
N TRP A 113 11.24 -10.45 -1.56
CA TRP A 113 11.21 -11.91 -1.64
C TRP A 113 10.20 -12.41 -2.67
N LEU A 114 9.02 -11.81 -2.71
CA LEU A 114 8.00 -12.19 -3.68
C LEU A 114 8.44 -11.84 -5.10
N ALA A 115 9.02 -10.65 -5.32
CA ALA A 115 9.56 -10.25 -6.62
C ALA A 115 10.66 -11.22 -7.10
N GLU A 116 11.60 -11.60 -6.21
CA GLU A 116 12.64 -12.59 -6.51
C GLU A 116 12.03 -13.95 -6.86
N THR A 117 11.04 -14.38 -6.10
CA THR A 117 10.37 -15.68 -6.29
C THR A 117 9.60 -15.71 -7.62
N LEU A 118 8.81 -14.69 -7.93
CA LEU A 118 8.08 -14.58 -9.19
C LEU A 118 9.03 -14.46 -10.39
N ASN A 119 10.11 -13.69 -10.25
CA ASN A 119 11.12 -13.61 -11.29
C ASN A 119 11.78 -14.98 -11.54
N HIS A 120 12.14 -15.71 -10.50
CA HIS A 120 12.81 -17.02 -10.62
C HIS A 120 11.91 -18.06 -11.29
N TYR A 121 10.65 -18.18 -10.88
CA TYR A 121 9.77 -19.24 -11.37
C TYR A 121 9.06 -18.92 -12.69
N TYR A 122 8.94 -17.65 -13.05
CA TYR A 122 8.16 -17.20 -14.19
C TYR A 122 8.95 -16.28 -15.13
N ILE A 123 9.27 -15.06 -14.75
CA ILE A 123 9.76 -14.04 -15.67
C ILE A 123 11.11 -14.41 -16.30
N SER A 124 12.06 -14.97 -15.52
CA SER A 124 13.36 -15.42 -16.06
C SER A 124 13.25 -16.65 -16.98
N GLN A 125 12.06 -17.24 -17.06
CA GLN A 125 11.74 -18.39 -17.93
C GLN A 125 10.75 -18.01 -19.04
N ASP A 126 10.56 -16.72 -19.30
CA ASP A 126 9.61 -16.16 -20.27
C ASP A 126 8.16 -16.66 -20.07
N LYS A 127 7.78 -16.93 -18.81
CA LYS A 127 6.45 -17.36 -18.43
C LYS A 127 5.69 -16.21 -17.79
N ALA A 128 4.41 -16.07 -18.14
CA ALA A 128 3.51 -15.15 -17.44
C ALA A 128 3.32 -15.59 -15.98
N ILE A 129 3.25 -14.60 -15.06
CA ILE A 129 2.89 -14.87 -13.68
C ILE A 129 1.41 -15.28 -13.61
N PRO A 130 1.05 -16.24 -12.73
CA PRO A 130 -0.34 -16.71 -12.63
C PRO A 130 -1.20 -15.84 -11.70
N TYR A 131 -0.94 -14.54 -11.65
CA TYR A 131 -1.63 -13.56 -10.82
C TYR A 131 -2.00 -12.37 -11.68
N GLU A 132 -3.27 -12.21 -11.98
CA GLU A 132 -3.74 -11.15 -12.89
C GLU A 132 -3.96 -9.82 -12.16
N ALA A 133 -4.20 -9.87 -10.84
CA ALA A 133 -4.47 -8.67 -10.06
C ALA A 133 -3.53 -8.52 -8.86
N VAL A 134 -3.21 -7.27 -8.53
CA VAL A 134 -2.53 -6.90 -7.29
C VAL A 134 -3.30 -5.78 -6.58
N ILE A 135 -3.46 -5.92 -5.27
CA ILE A 135 -4.07 -4.92 -4.39
C ILE A 135 -3.03 -4.47 -3.37
N TYR A 136 -2.94 -3.19 -3.15
CA TYR A 136 -2.09 -2.57 -2.14
C TYR A 136 -2.96 -1.96 -1.05
N ASP A 137 -3.17 -2.68 0.05
CA ASP A 137 -3.93 -2.18 1.20
C ASP A 137 -3.03 -1.32 2.09
N GLU A 138 -3.47 -0.11 2.40
CA GLU A 138 -2.66 0.95 2.99
C GLU A 138 -1.43 1.27 2.14
N ILE A 139 -1.67 1.60 0.86
CA ILE A 139 -0.60 1.86 -0.14
C ILE A 139 0.34 3.00 0.26
N SER A 140 -0.05 3.85 1.21
CA SER A 140 0.81 4.86 1.84
C SER A 140 2.11 4.29 2.40
N LYS A 141 2.20 2.97 2.63
CA LYS A 141 3.45 2.25 2.94
C LYS A 141 4.47 2.25 1.79
N LEU A 142 4.06 2.57 0.58
CA LEU A 142 4.91 2.66 -0.61
C LEU A 142 5.29 4.11 -0.99
N LYS A 143 5.07 5.08 -0.12
CA LYS A 143 5.39 6.50 -0.34
C LYS A 143 6.83 6.76 -0.77
N ASN A 144 7.79 5.99 -0.29
CA ASN A 144 9.19 6.12 -0.70
C ASN A 144 9.46 5.29 -1.96
N SER A 145 9.40 5.93 -3.12
CA SER A 145 9.63 5.30 -4.44
C SER A 145 11.09 4.86 -4.66
N THR A 146 12.05 5.38 -3.89
CA THR A 146 13.47 4.99 -3.98
C THR A 146 13.83 3.81 -3.07
N ALA A 147 12.90 3.35 -2.21
CA ALA A 147 13.15 2.23 -1.33
C ALA A 147 13.51 0.95 -2.12
N LEU A 148 14.43 0.14 -1.58
CA LEU A 148 14.87 -1.13 -2.19
C LEU A 148 13.71 -2.06 -2.54
N ARG A 149 12.62 -2.01 -1.78
CA ARG A 149 11.41 -2.80 -2.08
C ARG A 149 10.77 -2.45 -3.41
N ILE A 150 10.84 -1.19 -3.83
CA ILE A 150 10.30 -0.71 -5.11
C ILE A 150 11.34 -0.80 -6.22
N GLN A 151 12.50 -0.18 -6.04
CA GLN A 151 13.51 -0.07 -7.10
C GLN A 151 14.39 -1.32 -7.27
N GLY A 152 14.59 -2.09 -6.21
CA GLY A 152 15.66 -3.08 -6.16
C GLY A 152 17.03 -2.41 -5.98
N GLY A 153 18.07 -3.17 -6.19
CA GLY A 153 19.44 -2.68 -6.05
C GLY A 153 20.35 -3.68 -5.36
N THR A 154 21.29 -3.20 -4.58
CA THR A 154 22.23 -4.01 -3.83
C THR A 154 22.02 -3.83 -2.34
N ARG A 155 22.03 -4.93 -1.60
CA ARG A 155 21.95 -4.94 -0.15
C ARG A 155 23.14 -5.66 0.43
N ASP A 156 23.84 -5.01 1.35
CA ASP A 156 24.90 -5.66 2.11
C ASP A 156 24.32 -6.49 3.24
N ARG A 157 24.80 -7.71 3.35
CA ARG A 157 24.45 -8.65 4.40
C ARG A 157 25.72 -9.18 5.07
N LYS A 158 25.74 -9.16 6.39
CA LYS A 158 26.76 -9.89 7.16
C LYS A 158 26.32 -11.33 7.34
N ASP A 159 27.21 -12.27 7.10
CA ASP A 159 27.00 -13.67 7.47
C ASP A 159 27.23 -13.87 8.98
N LYS A 160 27.06 -15.13 9.44
CA LYS A 160 27.27 -15.49 10.86
C LYS A 160 28.70 -15.31 11.34
N ILE A 161 29.66 -15.16 10.43
CA ILE A 161 31.11 -15.00 10.69
C ILE A 161 31.51 -13.53 10.58
N GLY A 162 30.55 -12.63 10.29
CA GLY A 162 30.79 -11.18 10.16
C GLY A 162 31.26 -10.71 8.79
N LYS A 163 31.40 -11.60 7.80
CA LYS A 163 31.82 -11.25 6.44
C LYS A 163 30.68 -10.56 5.66
N HIS A 164 31.00 -9.45 5.01
CA HIS A 164 30.03 -8.71 4.19
C HIS A 164 29.85 -9.37 2.82
N HIS A 165 28.58 -9.57 2.44
CA HIS A 165 28.19 -10.04 1.12
C HIS A 165 27.22 -9.06 0.49
N SER A 166 27.48 -8.70 -0.76
CA SER A 166 26.58 -7.86 -1.54
C SER A 166 25.58 -8.72 -2.28
N ILE A 167 24.31 -8.56 -1.97
CA ILE A 167 23.19 -9.35 -2.54
C ILE A 167 22.39 -8.45 -3.47
N LYS A 168 22.22 -8.88 -4.73
CA LYS A 168 21.32 -8.21 -5.67
C LYS A 168 19.87 -8.47 -5.27
N VAL A 169 19.10 -7.39 -5.14
CA VAL A 169 17.68 -7.41 -4.76
C VAL A 169 16.83 -7.00 -5.96
N ILE A 170 15.84 -7.80 -6.30
CA ILE A 170 14.86 -7.46 -7.33
C ILE A 170 13.79 -6.58 -6.71
N GLY A 171 13.60 -5.38 -7.27
CA GLY A 171 12.56 -4.47 -6.85
C GLY A 171 11.20 -4.80 -7.47
N TRP A 172 10.15 -4.44 -6.77
CA TRP A 172 8.77 -4.67 -7.20
C TRP A 172 8.42 -3.96 -8.51
N ARG A 173 9.10 -2.87 -8.83
CA ARG A 173 8.91 -2.13 -10.09
C ARG A 173 8.99 -3.03 -11.33
N LYS A 174 9.82 -4.08 -11.31
CA LYS A 174 9.94 -5.05 -12.41
C LYS A 174 8.70 -5.95 -12.56
N MET A 175 7.87 -6.03 -11.52
CA MET A 175 6.69 -6.89 -11.49
C MET A 175 5.41 -6.15 -11.86
N ILE A 176 5.40 -4.81 -11.79
CA ILE A 176 4.17 -4.00 -11.90
C ILE A 176 3.45 -4.29 -13.21
N ASP A 177 4.17 -4.30 -14.33
CA ASP A 177 3.59 -4.49 -15.66
C ASP A 177 3.13 -5.94 -15.95
N SER A 178 3.46 -6.88 -15.05
CA SER A 178 2.99 -8.27 -15.16
C SER A 178 1.56 -8.47 -14.65
N PHE A 179 0.97 -7.44 -14.00
CA PHE A 179 -0.41 -7.49 -13.51
C PHE A 179 -1.35 -6.74 -14.46
N ASN A 180 -2.48 -7.37 -14.80
CA ASN A 180 -3.51 -6.76 -15.62
C ASN A 180 -4.31 -5.69 -14.85
N TYR A 181 -4.47 -5.89 -13.52
CA TYR A 181 -5.25 -5.00 -12.66
C TYR A 181 -4.47 -4.66 -11.40
N ARG A 182 -4.37 -3.36 -11.12
CA ARG A 182 -3.60 -2.81 -9.99
C ARG A 182 -4.47 -1.85 -9.18
N ILE A 183 -4.66 -2.14 -7.92
CA ILE A 183 -5.60 -1.39 -7.05
C ILE A 183 -4.85 -0.90 -5.81
N GLY A 184 -4.83 0.40 -5.59
CA GLY A 184 -4.32 1.02 -4.37
C GLY A 184 -5.44 1.46 -3.44
N LEU A 185 -5.33 1.14 -2.16
CA LEU A 185 -6.30 1.49 -1.12
C LEU A 185 -5.60 2.29 -0.03
N THR A 186 -6.12 3.47 0.34
CA THR A 186 -5.65 4.22 1.50
C THR A 186 -6.70 5.20 2.00
N GLY A 187 -6.67 5.49 3.30
CA GLY A 187 -7.43 6.58 3.91
C GLY A 187 -6.62 7.86 4.05
N THR A 188 -5.30 7.79 3.94
CA THR A 188 -4.36 8.88 4.19
C THR A 188 -3.29 8.96 3.10
N PRO A 189 -3.64 9.39 1.87
CA PRO A 189 -2.74 9.30 0.72
C PRO A 189 -1.48 10.17 0.86
N ALA A 190 -1.60 11.37 1.41
CA ALA A 190 -0.54 12.36 1.48
C ALA A 190 -0.23 12.78 2.94
N SER A 191 -0.01 11.81 3.83
CA SER A 191 0.19 12.03 5.26
C SER A 191 1.39 12.94 5.60
N ASN A 192 2.43 12.94 4.77
CA ASN A 192 3.60 13.82 4.90
C ASN A 192 3.71 14.81 3.73
N GLY A 193 2.63 15.00 2.98
CA GLY A 193 2.58 15.88 1.81
C GLY A 193 2.55 15.16 0.47
N TYR A 194 2.40 15.91 -0.60
CA TYR A 194 2.17 15.41 -1.97
C TYR A 194 3.35 14.60 -2.54
N MET A 195 4.54 14.72 -1.97
CA MET A 195 5.70 13.89 -2.34
C MET A 195 5.42 12.40 -2.13
N ASP A 196 4.61 12.05 -1.12
CA ASP A 196 4.23 10.68 -0.80
C ASP A 196 3.44 9.99 -1.93
N LEU A 197 2.81 10.76 -2.82
CA LEU A 197 1.99 10.22 -3.90
C LEU A 197 2.83 9.53 -4.98
N HIS A 198 4.05 10.00 -5.24
CA HIS A 198 4.88 9.45 -6.32
C HIS A 198 5.09 7.92 -6.19
N GLY A 199 5.47 7.44 -5.01
CA GLY A 199 5.71 6.01 -4.81
C GLY A 199 4.44 5.17 -4.88
N GLN A 200 3.31 5.71 -4.43
CA GLN A 200 2.02 5.06 -4.48
C GLN A 200 1.54 4.90 -5.93
N TYR A 201 1.57 5.97 -6.72
CA TYR A 201 1.15 5.92 -8.13
C TYR A 201 2.14 5.11 -8.97
N LEU A 202 3.45 5.19 -8.68
CA LEU A 202 4.42 4.31 -9.32
C LEU A 202 4.09 2.82 -9.16
N ALA A 203 3.56 2.42 -8.00
CA ALA A 203 3.15 1.03 -7.75
C ALA A 203 1.85 0.66 -8.47
N VAL A 204 0.94 1.61 -8.69
CA VAL A 204 -0.36 1.37 -9.33
C VAL A 204 -0.27 1.48 -10.84
N ASP A 205 0.33 2.54 -11.39
CA ASP A 205 0.32 2.81 -12.83
C ASP A 205 1.69 2.70 -13.52
N GLY A 206 2.72 2.27 -12.79
CA GLY A 206 4.08 2.16 -13.34
C GLY A 206 4.75 3.50 -13.61
N GLY A 207 4.19 4.60 -13.10
CA GLY A 207 4.67 5.97 -13.29
C GLY A 207 4.12 6.64 -14.56
N GLU A 208 2.97 6.22 -15.04
CA GLU A 208 2.29 6.82 -16.20
C GLU A 208 1.90 8.27 -15.91
N ARG A 209 1.33 8.55 -14.72
CA ARG A 209 0.81 9.88 -14.37
C ARG A 209 1.82 10.80 -13.71
N LEU A 210 2.56 10.30 -12.74
CA LEU A 210 3.50 11.11 -11.95
C LEU A 210 4.97 10.93 -12.34
N GLY A 211 5.23 10.16 -13.40
CA GLY A 211 6.57 9.89 -13.89
C GLY A 211 7.24 8.70 -13.19
N LYS A 212 8.24 8.13 -13.87
CA LYS A 212 8.98 6.94 -13.40
C LYS A 212 10.06 7.28 -12.36
N TYR A 213 10.50 8.53 -12.30
CA TYR A 213 11.63 8.97 -11.49
C TYR A 213 11.21 10.12 -10.55
N ILE A 214 11.49 9.94 -9.27
CA ILE A 214 11.18 10.93 -8.23
C ILE A 214 11.88 12.27 -8.45
N THR A 215 13.06 12.27 -9.07
CA THR A 215 13.79 13.50 -9.41
C THR A 215 12.97 14.38 -10.35
N HIS A 216 12.48 13.81 -11.46
CA HIS A 216 11.65 14.55 -12.41
C HIS A 216 10.36 15.06 -11.77
N PHE A 217 9.71 14.23 -10.92
CA PHE A 217 8.51 14.64 -10.19
C PHE A 217 8.78 15.81 -9.24
N ARG A 218 9.90 15.78 -8.51
CA ARG A 218 10.34 16.89 -7.65
C ARG A 218 10.58 18.15 -8.44
N ASP A 219 11.39 18.05 -9.50
CA ASP A 219 11.82 19.21 -10.30
C ASP A 219 10.62 19.86 -11.03
N SER A 220 9.59 19.07 -11.33
CA SER A 220 8.39 19.56 -12.02
C SER A 220 7.38 20.26 -11.12
N PHE A 221 7.27 19.86 -9.84
CA PHE A 221 6.14 20.28 -8.99
C PHE A 221 6.57 20.85 -7.63
N PHE A 222 7.86 20.86 -7.29
CA PHE A 222 8.29 21.29 -5.98
C PHE A 222 9.44 22.29 -6.06
N THR A 223 9.38 23.29 -5.20
CA THR A 223 10.47 24.22 -5.00
C THR A 223 11.36 23.74 -3.87
N LYS A 224 12.66 23.64 -4.13
CA LYS A 224 13.65 23.25 -3.15
C LYS A 224 13.86 24.37 -2.13
N GLY A 225 13.75 24.05 -0.85
CA GLY A 225 13.98 25.00 0.23
C GLY A 225 15.45 25.42 0.37
N TYR A 226 15.68 26.49 1.10
CA TYR A 226 17.01 27.08 1.29
C TYR A 226 18.05 26.09 1.89
N ASN A 227 17.60 25.21 2.78
CA ASN A 227 18.46 24.18 3.39
C ASN A 227 18.82 23.02 2.45
N GLY A 228 18.29 23.01 1.24
CA GLY A 228 18.55 21.98 0.24
C GLY A 228 17.88 20.62 0.47
N TRP A 229 17.19 20.42 1.60
CA TRP A 229 16.57 19.14 2.00
C TRP A 229 15.05 19.18 2.03
N THR A 230 14.48 20.36 2.25
CA THR A 230 13.03 20.55 2.26
C THR A 230 12.52 20.84 0.86
N TYR A 231 11.27 20.45 0.59
CA TYR A 231 10.58 20.70 -0.66
C TYR A 231 9.20 21.26 -0.35
N ALA A 232 8.89 22.41 -0.95
CA ALA A 232 7.59 23.05 -0.86
C ALA A 232 6.82 22.88 -2.16
N ILE A 233 5.50 22.84 -2.08
CA ILE A 233 4.60 22.79 -3.24
C ILE A 233 3.59 23.91 -3.11
N ASN A 234 3.33 24.64 -4.18
CA ASN A 234 2.31 25.68 -4.24
C ASN A 234 0.93 25.08 -4.61
N ASP A 235 -0.12 25.85 -4.49
CA ASP A 235 -1.48 25.38 -4.73
C ASP A 235 -1.76 25.07 -6.21
N THR A 236 -1.12 25.76 -7.13
CA THR A 236 -1.23 25.48 -8.57
C THR A 236 -0.67 24.11 -8.91
N ASP A 237 0.53 23.79 -8.39
CA ASP A 237 1.16 22.49 -8.63
C ASP A 237 0.40 21.34 -7.94
N ARG A 238 -0.20 21.59 -6.74
CA ARG A 238 -1.12 20.64 -6.10
C ARG A 238 -2.30 20.31 -7.02
N GLN A 239 -2.96 21.31 -7.57
CA GLN A 239 -4.08 21.13 -8.49
C GLN A 239 -3.66 20.37 -9.76
N TRP A 240 -2.46 20.64 -10.28
CA TRP A 240 -1.91 19.90 -11.40
C TRP A 240 -1.71 18.42 -11.10
N ILE A 241 -1.12 18.10 -9.95
CA ILE A 241 -0.96 16.71 -9.51
C ILE A 241 -2.33 16.04 -9.38
N GLU A 242 -3.28 16.67 -8.68
CA GLU A 242 -4.63 16.13 -8.49
C GLU A 242 -5.34 15.88 -9.82
N ARG A 243 -5.22 16.81 -10.77
CA ARG A 243 -5.79 16.64 -12.11
C ARG A 243 -5.15 15.47 -12.87
N LYS A 244 -3.83 15.30 -12.77
CA LYS A 244 -3.11 14.19 -13.41
C LYS A 244 -3.53 12.80 -12.93
N ILE A 245 -3.94 12.68 -11.68
CA ILE A 245 -4.31 11.41 -11.07
C ILE A 245 -5.81 11.19 -10.96
N SER A 246 -6.62 12.19 -11.31
CA SER A 246 -8.07 12.20 -11.07
C SER A 246 -8.82 11.10 -11.84
N ASP A 247 -8.34 10.73 -13.01
CA ASP A 247 -8.98 9.73 -13.87
C ASP A 247 -8.99 8.32 -13.23
N ILE A 248 -7.97 7.95 -12.47
CA ILE A 248 -7.90 6.64 -11.78
C ILE A 248 -8.15 6.73 -10.28
N THR A 249 -8.43 7.89 -9.75
CA THR A 249 -8.58 8.11 -8.30
C THR A 249 -10.04 8.39 -7.94
N LYS A 250 -10.61 7.54 -7.09
CA LYS A 250 -11.92 7.80 -6.46
C LYS A 250 -11.69 8.18 -5.00
N LYS A 251 -12.15 9.37 -4.61
CA LYS A 251 -12.04 9.91 -3.25
C LYS A 251 -13.42 9.92 -2.58
N MET A 252 -13.50 9.46 -1.32
CA MET A 252 -14.68 9.50 -0.49
C MET A 252 -14.31 9.87 0.94
N ASP A 253 -14.95 10.88 1.48
CA ASP A 253 -14.77 11.31 2.87
C ASP A 253 -15.85 10.66 3.76
N ALA A 254 -15.46 10.15 4.93
CA ALA A 254 -16.38 9.43 5.82
C ALA A 254 -17.53 10.31 6.32
N LYS A 255 -17.27 11.60 6.53
CA LYS A 255 -18.29 12.58 6.97
C LYS A 255 -19.47 12.73 6.02
N ASP A 256 -19.28 12.41 4.72
CA ASP A 256 -20.32 12.57 3.71
C ASP A 256 -21.28 11.34 3.65
N TYR A 257 -20.85 10.21 4.24
CA TYR A 257 -21.52 8.92 4.10
C TYR A 257 -21.80 8.19 5.42
N LEU A 258 -21.12 8.58 6.50
CA LEU A 258 -21.28 7.99 7.81
C LEU A 258 -21.74 9.06 8.80
N ASP A 259 -22.74 8.72 9.60
CA ASP A 259 -23.12 9.53 10.76
C ASP A 259 -22.11 9.32 11.89
N VAL A 260 -20.95 9.97 11.74
CA VAL A 260 -19.86 9.86 12.71
C VAL A 260 -20.00 11.02 13.70
N PRO A 261 -20.14 10.76 15.00
CA PRO A 261 -20.17 11.81 15.99
C PRO A 261 -18.88 12.63 15.94
N PRO A 262 -18.93 13.94 16.23
CA PRO A 262 -17.75 14.79 16.21
C PRO A 262 -16.67 14.25 17.16
N VAL A 263 -15.41 14.33 16.71
CA VAL A 263 -14.26 13.89 17.50
C VAL A 263 -14.22 14.70 18.80
N LYS A 264 -14.38 14.04 19.94
CA LYS A 264 -14.17 14.66 21.25
C LYS A 264 -12.71 14.51 21.64
N VAL A 265 -11.96 15.58 21.54
CA VAL A 265 -10.57 15.62 22.01
C VAL A 265 -10.57 15.91 23.52
N THR A 266 -10.08 14.97 24.31
CA THR A 266 -9.86 15.14 25.74
C THR A 266 -8.37 15.15 26.00
N ASN A 267 -7.84 16.30 26.42
CA ASN A 267 -6.44 16.40 26.82
C ASN A 267 -6.31 15.90 28.25
N LEU A 268 -5.67 14.75 28.44
CA LEU A 268 -5.29 14.25 29.75
C LEU A 268 -3.88 14.78 30.06
N LEU A 269 -3.81 15.72 31.00
CA LEU A 269 -2.54 16.16 31.55
C LEU A 269 -2.09 15.11 32.57
N VAL A 270 -1.00 14.42 32.27
CA VAL A 270 -0.38 13.46 33.18
C VAL A 270 0.88 14.10 33.75
N GLU A 271 0.89 14.32 35.08
CA GLU A 271 2.08 14.78 35.76
C GLU A 271 3.09 13.64 35.88
N LEU A 272 4.30 13.85 35.37
CA LEU A 272 5.38 12.89 35.53
C LEU A 272 5.84 12.85 37.01
N PRO A 273 6.09 11.66 37.57
CA PRO A 273 6.72 11.54 38.88
C PRO A 273 8.02 12.35 38.92
N ILE A 274 8.30 12.96 40.07
CA ILE A 274 9.42 13.92 40.25
C ILE A 274 10.76 13.37 39.75
N ALA A 275 11.04 12.09 40.02
CA ALA A 275 12.26 11.42 39.55
C ALA A 275 12.35 11.33 38.02
N VAL A 276 11.21 11.01 37.35
CA VAL A 276 11.13 10.91 35.89
C VAL A 276 11.22 12.28 35.24
N ARG A 277 10.59 13.31 35.86
CA ARG A 277 10.66 14.68 35.39
C ARG A 277 12.08 15.25 35.43
N LYS A 278 12.85 14.93 36.50
CA LYS A 278 14.27 15.32 36.59
C LYS A 278 15.10 14.68 35.48
N ALA A 279 14.95 13.38 35.26
CA ALA A 279 15.64 12.67 34.18
C ALA A 279 15.28 13.21 32.79
N TYR A 280 14.00 13.55 32.54
CA TYR A 280 13.54 14.15 31.31
C TYR A 280 14.20 15.52 31.03
N ILE A 281 14.23 16.40 32.06
CA ILE A 281 14.87 17.74 31.96
C ILE A 281 16.39 17.60 31.72
N GLU A 282 17.03 16.59 32.32
CA GLU A 282 18.46 16.34 32.12
C GLU A 282 18.77 15.87 30.70
N VAL A 283 17.95 14.99 30.13
CA VAL A 283 18.07 14.56 28.72
C VAL A 283 17.82 15.76 27.78
N GLU A 284 16.81 16.58 28.05
CA GLU A 284 16.49 17.77 27.23
C GLU A 284 17.64 18.78 27.24
N LYS A 285 18.25 19.04 28.39
CA LYS A 285 19.44 19.90 28.51
C LYS A 285 20.64 19.36 27.74
N ASN A 286 20.90 18.06 27.84
CA ASN A 286 22.04 17.46 27.16
C ASN A 286 21.86 17.39 25.63
N MET A 287 20.63 17.25 25.12
CA MET A 287 20.36 17.32 23.68
C MET A 287 20.53 18.74 23.10
N PHE A 288 20.28 19.78 23.89
CA PHE A 288 20.52 21.17 23.46
C PHE A 288 21.98 21.58 23.56
N THR A 289 22.81 20.93 24.35
CA THR A 289 24.25 21.21 24.48
C THR A 289 25.10 20.59 23.37
N GLU A 290 24.58 19.64 22.61
CA GLU A 290 25.27 19.04 21.44
C GLU A 290 24.96 19.77 20.11
N LEU A 291 24.15 20.84 20.14
CA LEU A 291 23.71 21.57 18.95
C LEU A 291 24.27 23.04 18.89
N ASP A 292 25.03 23.48 19.88
CA ASP A 292 25.82 24.69 19.91
C ASP A 292 27.31 24.37 19.61
#